data_64aa22e2c8f766c50ce6753f4e19375c
#
_entry.id   64aa22e2c8f766c50ce6753f4e19375c
#
_cell.length_a   1.000
_cell.length_b   1.000
_cell.length_c   1.000
_cell.angle_alpha   90.00
_cell.angle_beta   90.00
_cell.angle_gamma   90.00
#
_symmetry.space_group_name_H-M   'P 1'
#
loop_
_entity.id
_entity.type
_entity.pdbx_description
1 polymer ?
#
loop_
_entity_poly.entity_id
_entity_poly.type
_entity_poly.pdbx_seq_one_letter_code
_entity_poly.pdbx_strand_id
1 'polypeptide(L)'
;KAIKDVKAIIEEYAKGSHKHGSNQQKIGDLYNSFMDEKGRNARGIEPLKPVLSKIDGLKSLADVSAYFGESLRNGTATPLSVGVMEDFKDPNRYMLYTWQDGLGLPEREYYFLTDAKSAEIRKKYEG
;
A
#
# COMPACT_ATOMS: atom_id res chain seq x y z
N LYS A 1 -20.33 -10.95 18.81
CA LYS A 1 -21.50 -10.08 18.61
C LYS A 1 -21.11 -8.86 17.78
N ALA A 2 -20.16 -8.03 18.22
CA ALA A 2 -19.77 -6.78 17.54
C ALA A 2 -19.42 -6.94 16.05
N ILE A 3 -18.66 -7.98 15.66
CA ILE A 3 -18.30 -8.24 14.24
C ILE A 3 -19.55 -8.47 13.38
N LYS A 4 -20.53 -9.21 13.89
CA LYS A 4 -21.79 -9.45 13.16
C LYS A 4 -22.59 -8.16 12.99
N ASP A 5 -22.64 -7.34 14.04
CA ASP A 5 -23.37 -6.09 14.03
C ASP A 5 -22.72 -5.08 13.04
N VAL A 6 -21.39 -4.97 13.05
CA VAL A 6 -20.64 -4.15 12.07
C VAL A 6 -20.86 -4.63 10.64
N LYS A 7 -20.79 -5.93 10.40
CA LYS A 7 -21.06 -6.50 9.07
C LYS A 7 -22.47 -6.16 8.58
N ALA A 8 -23.49 -6.29 9.44
CA ALA A 8 -24.85 -5.97 9.09
C ALA A 8 -25.02 -4.49 8.71
N ILE A 9 -24.39 -3.57 9.44
CA ILE A 9 -24.39 -2.13 9.13
C ILE A 9 -23.75 -1.85 7.76
N ILE A 10 -22.60 -2.45 7.49
CA ILE A 10 -21.90 -2.27 6.19
C ILE A 10 -22.79 -2.78 5.04
N GLU A 11 -23.37 -3.97 5.18
CA GLU A 11 -24.24 -4.55 4.16
C GLU A 11 -25.56 -3.76 3.96
N GLU A 12 -26.09 -3.15 5.01
CA GLU A 12 -27.23 -2.24 4.93
C GLU A 12 -26.87 -1.00 4.11
N TYR A 13 -25.72 -0.37 4.42
CA TYR A 13 -25.27 0.81 3.69
C TYR A 13 -24.90 0.51 2.23
N ALA A 14 -24.40 -0.69 1.95
CA ALA A 14 -24.09 -1.13 0.60
C ALA A 14 -25.33 -1.30 -0.31
N LYS A 15 -26.48 -1.60 0.27
CA LYS A 15 -27.76 -1.82 -0.46
C LYS A 15 -28.60 -0.56 -0.57
N GLY A 16 -28.36 0.41 0.32
CA GLY A 16 -29.19 1.62 0.41
C GLY A 16 -28.78 2.72 -0.56
N SER A 17 -29.71 3.65 -0.80
CA SER A 17 -29.41 4.93 -1.42
C SER A 17 -29.25 5.97 -0.31
N HIS A 18 -28.12 6.65 -0.27
CA HIS A 18 -27.75 7.55 0.81
C HIS A 18 -27.43 8.95 0.27
N LYS A 19 -27.56 9.96 1.14
CA LYS A 19 -27.22 11.35 0.80
C LYS A 19 -25.75 11.43 0.36
N HIS A 20 -25.50 12.10 -0.76
CA HIS A 20 -24.13 12.32 -1.26
C HIS A 20 -23.23 12.96 -0.19
N GLY A 21 -22.04 12.41 -0.02
CA GLY A 21 -21.05 12.85 0.96
C GLY A 21 -21.30 12.35 2.40
N SER A 22 -22.40 11.61 2.66
CA SER A 22 -22.66 11.02 3.97
C SER A 22 -21.70 9.84 4.27
N ASN A 23 -21.51 9.53 5.54
CA ASN A 23 -20.72 8.36 5.94
C ASN A 23 -21.34 7.05 5.44
N GLN A 24 -22.67 6.96 5.42
CA GLN A 24 -23.38 5.80 4.91
C GLN A 24 -23.05 5.55 3.43
N GLN A 25 -23.08 6.61 2.61
CA GLN A 25 -22.69 6.50 1.20
C GLN A 25 -21.23 6.06 1.05
N LYS A 26 -20.30 6.72 1.75
CA LYS A 26 -18.87 6.42 1.64
C LYS A 26 -18.55 4.97 2.02
N ILE A 27 -19.17 4.46 3.08
CA ILE A 27 -18.99 3.07 3.54
C ILE A 27 -19.59 2.11 2.50
N GLY A 28 -20.80 2.37 2.02
CA GLY A 28 -21.47 1.55 1.01
C GLY A 28 -20.70 1.50 -0.31
N ASP A 29 -20.23 2.64 -0.81
CA ASP A 29 -19.45 2.73 -2.04
C ASP A 29 -18.09 2.02 -1.93
N LEU A 30 -17.41 2.18 -0.79
CA LEU A 30 -16.14 1.48 -0.54
C LEU A 30 -16.36 -0.04 -0.53
N TYR A 31 -17.38 -0.52 0.19
CA TYR A 31 -17.70 -1.94 0.23
C TYR A 31 -18.04 -2.49 -1.14
N ASN A 32 -18.93 -1.82 -1.88
CA ASN A 32 -19.35 -2.23 -3.21
C ASN A 32 -18.18 -2.26 -4.20
N SER A 33 -17.29 -1.25 -4.15
CA SER A 33 -16.09 -1.22 -5.01
C SER A 33 -15.10 -2.35 -4.69
N PHE A 34 -14.97 -2.70 -3.42
CA PHE A 34 -14.13 -3.84 -2.99
C PHE A 34 -14.71 -5.18 -3.43
N MET A 35 -16.04 -5.34 -3.35
CA MET A 35 -16.74 -6.58 -3.71
C MET A 35 -17.00 -6.72 -5.21
N ASP A 36 -16.77 -5.67 -6.01
CA ASP A 36 -16.91 -5.72 -7.49
C ASP A 36 -15.74 -6.49 -8.13
N GLU A 37 -15.73 -7.78 -7.92
CA GLU A 37 -14.73 -8.69 -8.46
C GLU A 37 -14.74 -8.72 -9.99
N LYS A 38 -15.93 -8.70 -10.58
CA LYS A 38 -16.11 -8.67 -12.05
C LYS A 38 -15.52 -7.39 -12.66
N GLY A 39 -15.81 -6.23 -12.09
CA GLY A 39 -15.26 -4.96 -12.55
C GLY A 39 -13.75 -4.87 -12.35
N ARG A 40 -13.21 -5.37 -11.23
CA ARG A 40 -11.76 -5.45 -11.00
C ARG A 40 -11.08 -6.31 -12.06
N ASN A 41 -11.60 -7.50 -12.31
CA ASN A 41 -11.04 -8.43 -13.30
C ASN A 41 -11.12 -7.87 -14.72
N ALA A 42 -12.21 -7.17 -15.07
CA ALA A 42 -12.34 -6.51 -16.36
C ALA A 42 -11.35 -5.36 -16.56
N ARG A 43 -11.06 -4.58 -15.50
CA ARG A 43 -10.07 -3.49 -15.55
C ARG A 43 -8.63 -4.01 -15.57
N GLY A 44 -8.38 -5.19 -14.97
CA GLY A 44 -7.04 -5.77 -14.88
C GLY A 44 -6.01 -4.77 -14.36
N ILE A 45 -4.91 -4.60 -15.11
CA ILE A 45 -3.79 -3.70 -14.75
C ILE A 45 -3.99 -2.23 -15.19
N GLU A 46 -5.07 -1.90 -15.91
CA GLU A 46 -5.30 -0.55 -16.44
C GLU A 46 -5.09 0.58 -15.40
N PRO A 47 -5.61 0.47 -14.16
CA PRO A 47 -5.40 1.51 -13.15
C PRO A 47 -3.95 1.70 -12.71
N LEU A 48 -3.08 0.70 -12.95
CA LEU A 48 -1.65 0.75 -12.61
C LEU A 48 -0.79 1.32 -13.73
N LYS A 49 -1.28 1.37 -14.96
CA LYS A 49 -0.50 1.85 -16.12
C LYS A 49 0.14 3.23 -15.92
N PRO A 50 -0.52 4.23 -15.34
CA PRO A 50 0.13 5.54 -15.10
C PRO A 50 1.34 5.44 -14.17
N VAL A 51 1.26 4.58 -13.14
CA VAL A 51 2.36 4.37 -12.19
C VAL A 51 3.50 3.61 -12.86
N LEU A 52 3.17 2.54 -13.60
CA LEU A 52 4.15 1.75 -14.33
C LEU A 52 4.88 2.60 -15.38
N SER A 53 4.16 3.39 -16.16
CA SER A 53 4.77 4.31 -17.15
C SER A 53 5.70 5.34 -16.49
N LYS A 54 5.38 5.77 -15.27
CA LYS A 54 6.25 6.66 -14.50
C LYS A 54 7.54 5.96 -14.09
N ILE A 55 7.44 4.71 -13.63
CA ILE A 55 8.60 3.88 -13.27
C ILE A 55 9.47 3.62 -14.49
N ASP A 56 8.88 3.25 -15.62
CA ASP A 56 9.59 3.02 -16.89
C ASP A 56 10.30 4.28 -17.41
N GLY A 57 9.83 5.46 -17.01
CA GLY A 57 10.40 6.76 -17.35
C GLY A 57 11.63 7.16 -16.52
N LEU A 58 11.96 6.45 -15.44
CA LEU A 58 13.12 6.77 -14.57
C LEU A 58 14.43 6.43 -15.30
N LYS A 59 15.31 7.41 -15.47
CA LYS A 59 16.56 7.26 -16.24
C LYS A 59 17.82 7.55 -15.44
N SER A 60 17.69 8.10 -14.25
CA SER A 60 18.81 8.50 -13.39
C SER A 60 18.53 8.21 -11.94
N LEU A 61 19.58 8.19 -11.11
CA LEU A 61 19.44 8.10 -9.65
C LEU A 61 18.68 9.31 -9.07
N ALA A 62 18.78 10.47 -9.72
CA ALA A 62 18.02 11.65 -9.32
C ALA A 62 16.51 11.43 -9.53
N ASP A 63 16.11 10.83 -10.66
CA ASP A 63 14.70 10.49 -10.92
C ASP A 63 14.17 9.48 -9.91
N VAL A 64 14.97 8.46 -9.59
CA VAL A 64 14.63 7.44 -8.57
C VAL A 64 14.45 8.11 -7.19
N SER A 65 15.36 9.00 -6.81
CA SER A 65 15.28 9.71 -5.53
C SER A 65 14.04 10.60 -5.46
N ALA A 66 13.72 11.30 -6.54
CA ALA A 66 12.51 12.12 -6.64
C ALA A 66 11.24 11.27 -6.56
N TYR A 67 11.24 10.11 -7.24
CA TYR A 67 10.13 9.16 -7.19
C TYR A 67 9.91 8.62 -5.77
N PHE A 68 10.98 8.28 -5.04
CA PHE A 68 10.86 7.86 -3.63
C PHE A 68 10.28 8.96 -2.73
N GLY A 69 10.67 10.22 -2.93
CA GLY A 69 10.09 11.35 -2.20
C GLY A 69 8.58 11.53 -2.45
N GLU A 70 8.13 11.30 -3.68
CA GLU A 70 6.71 11.28 -4.02
C GLU A 70 6.00 10.06 -3.42
N SER A 71 6.62 8.89 -3.50
CA SER A 71 6.09 7.63 -2.95
C SER A 71 5.88 7.71 -1.44
N LEU A 72 6.80 8.34 -0.70
CA LEU A 72 6.63 8.62 0.73
C LEU A 72 5.38 9.46 1.02
N ARG A 73 5.10 10.49 0.22
CA ARG A 73 3.90 11.32 0.39
C ARG A 73 2.61 10.57 0.06
N ASN A 74 2.66 9.63 -0.86
CA ASN A 74 1.52 8.83 -1.30
C ASN A 74 1.32 7.56 -0.46
N GLY A 75 2.21 7.28 0.51
CA GLY A 75 2.15 6.08 1.35
C GLY A 75 2.46 4.79 0.59
N THR A 76 3.21 4.87 -0.52
CA THR A 76 3.70 3.69 -1.25
C THR A 76 5.07 3.26 -0.76
N ALA A 77 5.41 1.98 -0.96
CA ALA A 77 6.67 1.41 -0.48
C ALA A 77 7.89 2.15 -1.02
N THR A 78 8.84 2.45 -0.13
CA THR A 78 10.13 3.07 -0.44
C THR A 78 11.22 2.44 0.44
N PRO A 79 12.52 2.63 0.12
CA PRO A 79 13.60 2.14 0.96
C PRO A 79 13.64 2.75 2.37
N LEU A 80 12.87 3.81 2.60
CA LEU A 80 12.76 4.50 3.87
C LEU A 80 11.28 4.63 4.26
N SER A 81 10.98 4.29 5.51
CA SER A 81 9.72 4.69 6.15
C SER A 81 9.94 5.91 7.01
N VAL A 82 8.90 6.75 7.09
CA VAL A 82 8.88 7.98 7.87
C VAL A 82 7.61 8.01 8.70
N GLY A 83 7.75 8.28 9.99
CA GLY A 83 6.61 8.37 10.89
C GLY A 83 6.83 9.39 11.99
N VAL A 84 5.75 10.01 12.45
CA VAL A 84 5.74 10.87 13.62
C VAL A 84 5.21 10.07 14.80
N MET A 85 6.03 9.93 15.82
CA MET A 85 5.69 9.19 17.05
C MET A 85 6.15 9.98 18.27
N GLU A 86 5.67 9.57 19.44
CA GLU A 86 6.16 10.12 20.71
C GLU A 86 7.67 9.91 20.86
N ASP A 87 8.37 10.91 21.37
CA ASP A 87 9.79 10.79 21.68
C ASP A 87 9.97 9.76 22.81
N PHE A 88 10.77 8.73 22.57
CA PHE A 88 11.03 7.70 23.56
C PHE A 88 11.73 8.21 24.85
N LYS A 89 12.28 9.42 24.82
CA LYS A 89 12.91 10.06 25.99
C LYS A 89 12.03 11.11 26.66
N ASP A 90 11.06 11.66 25.94
CA ASP A 90 10.14 12.66 26.46
C ASP A 90 8.74 12.46 25.82
N PRO A 91 7.82 11.77 26.51
CA PRO A 91 6.50 11.45 25.97
C PRO A 91 5.57 12.66 25.79
N ASN A 92 6.01 13.87 26.21
CA ASN A 92 5.22 15.09 26.03
C ASN A 92 5.48 15.77 24.67
N ARG A 93 6.33 15.20 23.83
CA ARG A 93 6.60 15.73 22.48
C ARG A 93 6.64 14.63 21.43
N TYR A 94 6.43 15.04 20.20
CA TYR A 94 6.52 14.19 19.02
C TYR A 94 7.84 14.42 18.29
N MET A 95 8.35 13.34 17.68
CA MET A 95 9.55 13.37 16.83
C MET A 95 9.28 12.69 15.51
N LEU A 96 9.99 13.15 14.48
CA LEU A 96 10.06 12.45 13.19
C LEU A 96 11.09 11.32 13.30
N TYR A 97 10.62 10.11 13.02
CA TYR A 97 11.45 8.91 12.93
C TYR A 97 11.59 8.48 11.48
N THR A 98 12.78 8.00 11.14
CA THR A 98 13.05 7.37 9.86
C THR A 98 13.70 6.01 10.10
N TRP A 99 13.31 5.02 9.33
CA TRP A 99 13.91 3.68 9.39
C TRP A 99 13.96 3.04 8.01
N GLN A 100 14.81 2.04 7.85
CA GLN A 100 14.90 1.26 6.62
C GLN A 100 13.61 0.47 6.41
N ASP A 101 13.15 0.42 5.16
CA ASP A 101 11.95 -0.30 4.73
C ASP A 101 12.10 -0.79 3.28
N GLY A 102 11.02 -1.26 2.69
CA GLY A 102 10.91 -1.53 1.26
C GLY A 102 11.54 -2.83 0.78
N LEU A 103 12.00 -3.71 1.67
CA LEU A 103 12.41 -5.04 1.26
C LEU A 103 11.20 -5.88 0.87
N GLY A 104 11.19 -6.42 -0.33
CA GLY A 104 10.12 -7.31 -0.82
C GLY A 104 10.28 -8.76 -0.33
N LEU A 105 11.50 -9.19 -0.05
CA LEU A 105 11.78 -10.46 0.62
C LEU A 105 11.90 -10.26 2.13
N PRO A 106 11.57 -11.29 2.96
CA PRO A 106 11.43 -11.12 4.41
C PRO A 106 12.67 -10.59 5.13
N GLU A 107 13.86 -10.98 4.69
CA GLU A 107 15.10 -10.66 5.35
C GLU A 107 16.24 -10.44 4.34
N ARG A 108 17.28 -9.71 4.78
CA ARG A 108 18.49 -9.41 3.99
C ARG A 108 19.14 -10.66 3.41
N GLU A 109 19.18 -11.75 4.16
CA GLU A 109 19.82 -13.01 3.79
C GLU A 109 19.28 -13.58 2.49
N TYR A 110 17.99 -13.44 2.20
CA TYR A 110 17.39 -13.88 0.92
C TYR A 110 18.03 -13.25 -0.32
N TYR A 111 18.59 -12.05 -0.18
CA TYR A 111 19.26 -11.34 -1.29
C TYR A 111 20.71 -11.78 -1.49
N PHE A 112 21.38 -12.33 -0.47
CA PHE A 112 22.83 -12.59 -0.47
C PHE A 112 23.21 -14.06 -0.40
N LEU A 113 22.38 -14.93 0.18
CA LEU A 113 22.71 -16.35 0.27
C LEU A 113 22.82 -16.99 -1.13
N THR A 114 23.85 -17.85 -1.29
CA THR A 114 24.21 -18.48 -2.56
C THR A 114 23.66 -19.90 -2.72
N ASP A 115 22.91 -20.41 -1.72
CA ASP A 115 22.27 -21.71 -1.81
C ASP A 115 21.18 -21.74 -2.91
N ALA A 116 20.90 -22.94 -3.43
CA ALA A 116 19.99 -23.14 -4.54
C ALA A 116 18.56 -22.63 -4.26
N LYS A 117 18.07 -22.78 -3.01
CA LYS A 117 16.75 -22.35 -2.61
C LYS A 117 16.64 -20.82 -2.62
N SER A 118 17.59 -20.12 -2.07
CA SER A 118 17.64 -18.65 -2.07
C SER A 118 17.77 -18.09 -3.49
N ALA A 119 18.57 -18.74 -4.33
CA ALA A 119 18.67 -18.38 -5.75
C ALA A 119 17.34 -18.55 -6.50
N GLU A 120 16.60 -19.63 -6.24
CA GLU A 120 15.27 -19.86 -6.83
C GLU A 120 14.25 -18.82 -6.36
N ILE A 121 14.28 -18.44 -5.07
CA ILE A 121 13.41 -17.40 -4.51
C ILE A 121 13.66 -16.06 -5.19
N ARG A 122 14.94 -15.64 -5.34
CA ARG A 122 15.28 -14.40 -6.06
C ARG A 122 14.79 -14.42 -7.50
N LYS A 123 15.03 -15.53 -8.21
CA LYS A 123 14.53 -15.67 -9.59
C LYS A 123 13.02 -15.51 -9.71
N LYS A 124 12.26 -16.04 -8.77
CA LYS A 124 10.79 -15.87 -8.73
C LYS A 124 10.35 -14.47 -8.31
N TYR A 125 11.19 -13.77 -7.56
CA TYR A 125 10.92 -12.41 -7.12
C TYR A 125 11.16 -11.38 -8.24
N GLU A 126 12.14 -11.62 -9.11
CA GLU A 126 12.50 -10.76 -10.23
C GLU A 126 11.60 -10.95 -11.46
N GLY A 127 10.93 -12.09 -11.61
CA GLY A 127 10.10 -12.47 -12.76
C GLY A 127 8.63 -12.30 -12.56
#